data_158ec5070eef4c022790a5c982abcc7b
#
_entry.id   158ec5070eef4c022790a5c982abcc7b
#
_cell.length_a   1.000
_cell.length_b   1.000
_cell.length_c   1.000
_cell.angle_alpha   90.00
_cell.angle_beta   90.00
_cell.angle_gamma   90.00
#
_symmetry.space_group_name_H-M   'P 1'
#
loop_
_entity.id
_entity.type
_entity.pdbx_description
1 polymer ?
#
loop_
_entity_poly.entity_id
_entity_poly.type
_entity_poly.pdbx_seq_one_letter_code
_entity_poly.pdbx_strand_id
1 'polypeptide(L)'
;GNEFATIICSPNHLEELVLGFLASEGVISKIDELESIQIDDSKGGARVELTHQLGNFFDYSTKRMIASCCGKNREFYFQNDAVIAKTSMTHIELLQNQVLNMMTQLQGASNIFKQTGGLHNAAISDCNDFFEHRQDIGRHNALDKLYGYCIQTVSYTHLRAHETREDL
;
A
#
# COMPACT_ATOMS: atom_id res chain seq x y z
N GLY A 1 -16.26 -6.63 16.92
CA GLY A 1 -15.14 -6.57 15.98
C GLY A 1 -13.85 -6.98 16.67
N ASN A 2 -12.96 -7.58 15.95
CA ASN A 2 -11.65 -7.99 16.46
C ASN A 2 -10.60 -6.95 16.05
N GLU A 3 -9.64 -6.68 16.94
CA GLU A 3 -8.46 -5.87 16.59
C GLU A 3 -7.59 -6.67 15.64
N PHE A 4 -7.24 -6.08 14.50
CA PHE A 4 -6.43 -6.71 13.49
C PHE A 4 -4.95 -6.34 13.61
N ALA A 5 -4.65 -5.05 13.66
CA ALA A 5 -3.30 -4.55 13.81
C ALA A 5 -3.29 -3.13 14.39
N THR A 6 -2.18 -2.75 15.01
CA THR A 6 -1.88 -1.37 15.38
C THR A 6 -0.67 -0.90 14.58
N ILE A 7 -0.82 0.20 13.83
CA ILE A 7 0.20 0.73 12.92
C ILE A 7 0.65 2.11 13.41
N ILE A 8 1.96 2.30 13.53
CA ILE A 8 2.54 3.62 13.79
C ILE A 8 2.80 4.29 12.44
N CYS A 9 2.09 5.37 12.15
CA CYS A 9 2.10 6.04 10.85
C CYS A 9 1.99 7.56 10.96
N SER A 10 2.26 8.25 9.86
CA SER A 10 1.92 9.66 9.71
C SER A 10 0.42 9.85 9.52
N PRO A 11 -0.20 10.94 10.05
CA PRO A 11 -1.66 11.09 10.14
C PRO A 11 -2.35 11.50 8.82
N ASN A 12 -1.69 11.42 7.70
CA ASN A 12 -2.22 11.75 6.38
C ASN A 12 -2.57 10.49 5.58
N HIS A 13 -3.56 10.58 4.70
CA HIS A 13 -3.97 9.48 3.82
C HIS A 13 -4.25 8.16 4.56
N LEU A 14 -4.95 8.23 5.69
CA LEU A 14 -5.17 7.07 6.57
C LEU A 14 -6.07 6.02 5.93
N GLU A 15 -7.07 6.42 5.15
CA GLU A 15 -7.92 5.50 4.40
C GLU A 15 -7.14 4.69 3.38
N GLU A 16 -6.27 5.36 2.60
CA GLU A 16 -5.37 4.70 1.66
C GLU A 16 -4.41 3.74 2.38
N LEU A 17 -3.88 4.15 3.55
CA LEU A 17 -3.02 3.29 4.36
C LEU A 17 -3.75 2.00 4.76
N VAL A 18 -4.98 2.12 5.24
CA VAL A 18 -5.78 0.96 5.67
C VAL A 18 -6.06 0.04 4.48
N LEU A 19 -6.50 0.58 3.36
CA LEU A 19 -6.76 -0.19 2.14
C LEU A 19 -5.52 -0.90 1.62
N GLY A 20 -4.43 -0.17 1.47
CA GLY A 20 -3.19 -0.74 0.97
C GLY A 20 -2.59 -1.77 1.92
N PHE A 21 -2.69 -1.54 3.23
CA PHE A 21 -2.29 -2.52 4.23
C PHE A 21 -3.11 -3.81 4.14
N LEU A 22 -4.44 -3.72 4.06
CA LEU A 22 -5.30 -4.89 3.93
C LEU A 22 -5.02 -5.66 2.64
N ALA A 23 -4.75 -4.96 1.55
CA ALA A 23 -4.40 -5.58 0.27
C ALA A 23 -3.00 -6.20 0.29
N SER A 24 -2.01 -5.54 0.88
CA SER A 24 -0.66 -6.07 1.00
C SER A 24 -0.58 -7.30 1.90
N GLU A 25 -1.49 -7.39 2.89
CA GLU A 25 -1.65 -8.56 3.75
C GLU A 25 -2.59 -9.64 3.14
N GLY A 26 -3.09 -9.43 1.92
CA GLY A 26 -3.95 -10.40 1.23
C GLY A 26 -5.36 -10.54 1.81
N VAL A 27 -5.79 -9.59 2.64
CA VAL A 27 -7.15 -9.56 3.22
C VAL A 27 -8.18 -9.19 2.18
N ILE A 28 -7.83 -8.25 1.30
CA ILE A 28 -8.61 -7.84 0.14
C ILE A 28 -7.76 -7.89 -1.11
N SER A 29 -8.36 -8.13 -2.25
CA SER A 29 -7.73 -8.06 -3.58
C SER A 29 -8.37 -7.00 -4.47
N LYS A 30 -9.58 -6.56 -4.14
CA LYS A 30 -10.37 -5.57 -4.88
C LYS A 30 -11.14 -4.69 -3.92
N ILE A 31 -11.47 -3.49 -4.36
CA ILE A 31 -12.28 -2.54 -3.59
C ILE A 31 -13.70 -3.08 -3.29
N ASP A 32 -14.26 -3.89 -4.17
CA ASP A 32 -15.60 -4.49 -4.03
C ASP A 32 -15.71 -5.48 -2.86
N GLU A 33 -14.58 -5.92 -2.31
CA GLU A 33 -14.53 -6.77 -1.11
C GLU A 33 -14.69 -5.98 0.17
N LEU A 34 -14.70 -4.66 0.08
CA LEU A 34 -14.91 -3.73 1.17
C LEU A 34 -16.37 -3.28 1.22
N GLU A 35 -17.04 -3.49 2.36
CA GLU A 35 -18.40 -2.99 2.59
C GLU A 35 -18.36 -1.55 3.13
N SER A 36 -17.51 -1.30 4.11
CA SER A 36 -17.31 0.04 4.66
C SER A 36 -15.93 0.23 5.28
N ILE A 37 -15.47 1.48 5.28
CA ILE A 37 -14.30 1.94 6.00
C ILE A 37 -14.65 3.22 6.75
N GLN A 38 -14.34 3.27 8.03
CA GLN A 38 -14.57 4.42 8.90
C GLN A 38 -13.28 4.75 9.65
N ILE A 39 -12.77 5.95 9.45
CA ILE A 39 -11.59 6.46 10.15
C ILE A 39 -12.06 7.34 11.31
N ASP A 40 -11.61 7.04 12.51
CA ASP A 40 -11.80 7.87 13.70
C ASP A 40 -10.46 8.51 14.08
N ASP A 41 -10.20 9.68 13.52
CA ASP A 41 -8.96 10.42 13.77
C ASP A 41 -8.79 10.78 15.25
N SER A 42 -9.89 10.97 15.98
CA SER A 42 -9.86 11.37 17.39
C SER A 42 -9.35 10.25 18.30
N LYS A 43 -9.59 9.01 17.93
CA LYS A 43 -9.17 7.82 18.66
C LYS A 43 -8.00 7.09 18.01
N GLY A 44 -7.58 7.55 16.82
CA GLY A 44 -6.57 6.87 16.02
C GLY A 44 -7.00 5.46 15.62
N GLY A 45 -8.28 5.26 15.30
CA GLY A 45 -8.85 3.96 14.96
C GLY A 45 -9.40 3.91 13.54
N ALA A 46 -9.29 2.75 12.90
CA ALA A 46 -9.95 2.45 11.64
C ALA A 46 -10.85 1.23 11.81
N ARG A 47 -12.12 1.35 11.45
CA ARG A 47 -13.07 0.25 11.41
C ARG A 47 -13.34 -0.13 9.96
N VAL A 48 -13.16 -1.40 9.65
CA VAL A 48 -13.37 -1.95 8.31
C VAL A 48 -14.41 -3.05 8.39
N GLU A 49 -15.36 -3.03 7.47
CA GLU A 49 -16.34 -4.07 7.26
C GLU A 49 -16.15 -4.65 5.87
N LEU A 50 -16.04 -5.97 5.79
CA LEU A 50 -15.80 -6.71 4.54
C LEU A 50 -17.09 -7.40 4.10
N THR A 51 -17.27 -7.54 2.78
CA THR A 51 -18.40 -8.25 2.18
C THR A 51 -18.38 -9.77 2.42
N HIS A 52 -17.23 -10.30 2.84
CA HIS A 52 -17.04 -11.72 3.14
C HIS A 52 -16.44 -11.94 4.53
N GLN A 53 -16.64 -13.12 5.09
CA GLN A 53 -16.05 -13.49 6.36
C GLN A 53 -14.61 -13.97 6.16
N LEU A 54 -13.72 -13.52 7.02
CA LEU A 54 -12.28 -13.87 6.98
C LEU A 54 -11.98 -15.32 7.46
N GLY A 55 -12.98 -16.20 7.59
CA GLY A 55 -12.78 -17.59 7.98
C GLY A 55 -11.79 -17.74 9.16
N ASN A 56 -10.84 -18.67 9.03
CA ASN A 56 -9.81 -18.95 10.04
C ASN A 56 -8.66 -17.95 10.05
N PHE A 57 -8.79 -16.83 9.35
CA PHE A 57 -7.76 -15.80 9.25
C PHE A 57 -7.35 -15.25 10.62
N PHE A 58 -8.31 -15.10 11.53
CA PHE A 58 -8.07 -14.63 12.88
C PHE A 58 -7.42 -15.67 13.81
N ASP A 59 -7.48 -16.94 13.51
CA ASP A 59 -6.86 -17.98 14.34
C ASP A 59 -5.33 -17.92 14.30
N TYR A 60 -4.78 -17.30 13.25
CA TYR A 60 -3.34 -17.11 13.05
C TYR A 60 -2.88 -15.68 13.36
N SER A 61 -3.79 -14.73 13.56
CA SER A 61 -3.47 -13.35 13.88
C SER A 61 -3.39 -13.12 15.38
N THR A 62 -2.22 -13.28 15.98
CA THR A 62 -1.96 -12.68 17.29
C THR A 62 -1.93 -11.15 17.11
N LYS A 63 -2.51 -10.40 18.08
CA LYS A 63 -2.45 -8.92 18.12
C LYS A 63 -1.04 -8.44 17.82
N ARG A 64 -0.88 -7.68 16.74
CA ARG A 64 0.44 -7.24 16.28
C ARG A 64 0.54 -5.73 16.28
N MET A 65 1.61 -5.24 16.88
CA MET A 65 2.03 -3.86 16.78
C MET A 65 3.07 -3.76 15.66
N ILE A 66 2.78 -2.99 14.63
CA ILE A 66 3.67 -2.76 13.50
C ILE A 66 4.41 -1.45 13.74
N ALA A 67 5.67 -1.54 14.18
CA ALA A 67 6.51 -0.38 14.39
C ALA A 67 7.01 0.19 13.04
N SER A 68 7.09 1.52 12.94
CA SER A 68 7.44 2.23 11.71
C SER A 68 8.88 2.00 11.22
N CYS A 69 9.82 1.73 12.13
CA CYS A 69 11.24 1.87 11.80
C CYS A 69 11.99 0.58 11.42
N CYS A 70 11.43 -0.60 11.62
CA CYS A 70 12.15 -1.83 11.28
C CYS A 70 11.16 -2.90 10.87
N GLY A 71 11.17 -3.30 9.62
CA GLY A 71 10.31 -4.33 9.02
C GLY A 71 10.36 -5.73 9.68
N LYS A 72 10.79 -5.83 10.93
CA LYS A 72 10.90 -7.09 11.67
C LYS A 72 9.57 -7.69 12.10
N ASN A 73 8.45 -6.95 12.00
CA ASN A 73 7.14 -7.42 12.48
C ASN A 73 6.06 -7.54 11.39
N ARG A 74 6.42 -7.42 10.11
CA ARG A 74 5.55 -7.81 8.99
C ARG A 74 5.75 -9.29 8.66
N GLU A 75 5.79 -10.11 9.67
CA GLU A 75 5.79 -11.56 9.48
C GLU A 75 4.35 -12.08 9.55
N PHE A 76 3.48 -11.59 8.65
CA PHE A 76 2.37 -12.40 8.23
C PHE A 76 2.94 -13.42 7.24
N TYR A 77 3.40 -14.54 7.75
CA TYR A 77 3.66 -15.71 6.93
C TYR A 77 2.32 -16.25 6.46
N PHE A 78 1.84 -15.71 5.35
CA PHE A 78 0.76 -16.35 4.66
C PHE A 78 1.33 -17.52 3.86
N GLN A 79 0.77 -18.69 4.12
CA GLN A 79 0.89 -19.81 3.20
C GLN A 79 0.38 -19.44 1.78
N ASN A 80 -0.24 -18.27 1.64
CA ASN A 80 -0.79 -17.73 0.41
C ASN A 80 0.16 -16.82 -0.37
N ASP A 81 1.32 -16.42 0.14
CA ASP A 81 2.24 -15.55 -0.60
C ASP A 81 2.61 -16.13 -1.97
N ALA A 82 2.77 -17.45 -2.05
CA ALA A 82 3.04 -18.14 -3.30
C ALA A 82 1.82 -18.19 -4.26
N VAL A 83 0.60 -18.04 -3.73
CA VAL A 83 -0.64 -18.10 -4.51
C VAL A 83 -1.06 -16.69 -4.97
N ILE A 84 -0.75 -15.66 -4.18
CA ILE A 84 -1.13 -14.27 -4.45
C ILE A 84 -0.07 -13.56 -5.30
N ALA A 85 1.19 -13.94 -5.19
CA ALA A 85 2.28 -13.36 -5.97
C ALA A 85 2.11 -13.73 -7.46
N LYS A 86 1.53 -12.82 -8.22
CA LYS A 86 1.52 -12.91 -9.68
C LYS A 86 2.80 -12.29 -10.23
N THR A 87 3.51 -13.06 -11.05
CA THR A 87 4.63 -12.52 -11.80
C THR A 87 4.10 -11.64 -12.92
N SER A 88 4.48 -10.37 -12.94
CA SER A 88 4.22 -9.52 -14.11
C SER A 88 5.08 -9.97 -15.27
N MET A 89 4.46 -10.20 -16.42
CA MET A 89 5.16 -10.52 -17.68
C MET A 89 5.54 -9.25 -18.45
N THR A 90 5.16 -8.08 -17.95
CA THR A 90 5.49 -6.79 -18.57
C THR A 90 6.96 -6.45 -18.33
N HIS A 91 7.71 -6.28 -19.39
CA HIS A 91 9.10 -5.82 -19.34
C HIS A 91 9.12 -4.30 -19.53
N ILE A 92 9.63 -3.60 -18.53
CA ILE A 92 9.84 -2.16 -18.59
C ILE A 92 11.34 -1.91 -18.71
N GLU A 93 11.75 -1.25 -19.78
CA GLU A 93 13.13 -0.78 -19.95
C GLU A 93 13.26 0.65 -19.44
N LEU A 94 14.16 0.86 -18.49
CA LEU A 94 14.43 2.17 -17.89
C LEU A 94 15.81 2.66 -18.30
N LEU A 95 15.87 3.86 -18.85
CA LEU A 95 17.12 4.53 -19.08
C LEU A 95 17.65 5.15 -17.77
N GLN A 96 18.94 5.20 -17.61
CA GLN A 96 19.58 5.78 -16.41
C GLN A 96 19.13 7.23 -16.14
N ASN A 97 18.99 8.04 -17.19
CA ASN A 97 18.55 9.43 -17.08
C ASN A 97 17.09 9.52 -16.60
N GLN A 98 16.21 8.60 -17.00
CA GLN A 98 14.82 8.55 -16.51
C GLN A 98 14.80 8.27 -15.01
N VAL A 99 15.58 7.28 -14.54
CA VAL A 99 15.68 6.97 -13.10
C VAL A 99 16.16 8.18 -12.31
N LEU A 100 17.22 8.85 -12.77
CA LEU A 100 17.76 10.04 -12.11
C LEU A 100 16.74 11.20 -12.09
N ASN A 101 16.00 11.39 -13.17
CA ASN A 101 14.95 12.42 -13.25
C ASN A 101 13.81 12.10 -12.27
N MET A 102 13.29 10.88 -12.26
CA MET A 102 12.26 10.46 -11.33
C MET A 102 12.68 10.62 -9.86
N MET A 103 13.91 10.25 -9.54
CA MET A 103 14.46 10.44 -8.19
C MET A 103 14.56 11.91 -7.80
N THR A 104 14.96 12.77 -8.74
CA THR A 104 15.01 14.23 -8.51
C THR A 104 13.61 14.80 -8.27
N GLN A 105 12.63 14.37 -9.05
CA GLN A 105 11.23 14.78 -8.88
C GLN A 105 10.69 14.32 -7.52
N LEU A 106 10.93 13.06 -7.14
CA LEU A 106 10.48 12.51 -5.86
C LEU A 106 11.09 13.26 -4.67
N GLN A 107 12.37 13.56 -4.72
CA GLN A 107 13.04 14.37 -3.69
C GLN A 107 12.50 15.81 -3.67
N GLY A 108 12.15 16.35 -4.84
CA GLY A 108 11.54 17.66 -5.00
C GLY A 108 10.15 17.76 -4.38
N ALA A 109 9.36 16.72 -4.47
CA ALA A 109 7.96 16.67 -4.04
C ALA A 109 7.78 16.71 -2.51
N SER A 110 8.79 16.33 -1.74
CA SER A 110 8.70 16.25 -0.29
C SER A 110 9.35 17.42 0.43
N ASN A 111 8.56 18.46 0.71
CA ASN A 111 9.03 19.59 1.53
C ASN A 111 9.32 19.19 2.99
N ILE A 112 8.50 18.29 3.54
CA ILE A 112 8.67 17.83 4.93
C ILE A 112 9.92 16.97 5.07
N PHE A 113 10.23 16.13 4.11
CA PHE A 113 11.47 15.36 4.10
C PHE A 113 12.71 16.29 4.07
N LYS A 114 12.67 17.37 3.27
CA LYS A 114 13.75 18.36 3.21
C LYS A 114 13.99 19.06 4.54
N GLN A 115 12.93 19.26 5.33
CA GLN A 115 13.01 19.96 6.61
C GLN A 115 13.37 19.04 7.77
N THR A 116 12.93 17.78 7.75
CA THR A 116 13.02 16.90 8.91
C THR A 116 13.92 15.69 8.71
N GLY A 117 14.12 15.25 7.47
CA GLY A 117 14.82 13.99 7.15
C GLY A 117 14.13 12.72 7.66
N GLY A 118 12.96 12.85 8.29
CA GLY A 118 12.31 11.78 9.06
C GLY A 118 11.20 11.02 8.34
N LEU A 119 10.96 11.28 7.06
CA LEU A 119 9.90 10.63 6.28
C LEU A 119 10.47 9.79 5.14
N HIS A 120 9.77 8.71 4.85
CA HIS A 120 9.98 7.92 3.64
C HIS A 120 8.99 8.35 2.56
N ASN A 121 9.43 8.32 1.31
CA ASN A 121 8.62 8.69 0.15
C ASN A 121 8.49 7.49 -0.79
N ALA A 122 7.30 7.32 -1.34
CA ALA A 122 6.99 6.39 -2.42
C ALA A 122 6.23 7.14 -3.52
N ALA A 123 6.45 6.77 -4.78
CA ALA A 123 5.79 7.40 -5.91
C ALA A 123 5.45 6.40 -7.01
N ILE A 124 4.47 6.76 -7.84
CA ILE A 124 4.13 6.08 -9.09
C ILE A 124 4.49 6.99 -10.25
N SER A 125 5.13 6.41 -11.26
CA SER A 125 5.52 7.08 -12.49
C SER A 125 5.38 6.12 -13.67
N ASP A 126 5.13 6.66 -14.86
CA ASP A 126 5.18 5.92 -16.14
C ASP A 126 6.56 5.96 -16.80
N CYS A 127 7.61 6.24 -16.05
CA CYS A 127 8.98 6.44 -16.49
C CYS A 127 9.29 7.81 -17.11
N ASN A 128 8.29 8.63 -17.40
CA ASN A 128 8.43 9.98 -17.91
C ASN A 128 7.84 11.01 -16.96
N ASP A 129 6.61 10.76 -16.56
CA ASP A 129 5.84 11.65 -15.70
C ASP A 129 5.62 11.06 -14.33
N PHE A 130 5.55 11.96 -13.35
CA PHE A 130 5.30 11.65 -11.97
C PHE A 130 3.81 11.81 -11.69
N PHE A 131 3.11 10.72 -11.36
CA PHE A 131 1.66 10.76 -11.19
C PHE A 131 1.26 11.13 -9.76
N GLU A 132 1.76 10.34 -8.81
CA GLU A 132 1.32 10.47 -7.43
C GLU A 132 2.44 10.05 -6.47
N HIS A 133 2.43 10.62 -5.27
CA HIS A 133 3.38 10.24 -4.23
C HIS A 133 2.73 10.21 -2.86
N ARG A 134 3.29 9.39 -1.97
CA ARG A 134 2.89 9.29 -0.57
C ARG A 134 4.09 9.31 0.35
N GLN A 135 3.88 9.83 1.55
CA GLN A 135 4.91 9.98 2.57
C GLN A 135 4.44 9.35 3.87
N ASP A 136 5.36 8.74 4.59
CA ASP A 136 5.11 8.23 5.93
C ASP A 136 6.42 8.11 6.73
N ILE A 137 6.32 8.08 8.07
CA ILE A 137 7.45 7.76 8.94
C ILE A 137 7.92 6.31 8.76
N GLY A 138 7.06 5.43 8.23
CA GLY A 138 7.34 4.04 7.88
C GLY A 138 7.44 3.84 6.37
N ARG A 139 8.55 3.27 5.89
CA ARG A 139 8.73 3.01 4.44
C ARG A 139 7.65 2.12 3.84
N HIS A 140 7.20 1.11 4.58
CA HIS A 140 6.12 0.22 4.14
C HIS A 140 4.77 0.93 4.14
N ASN A 141 4.53 1.81 5.12
CA ASN A 141 3.30 2.59 5.16
C ASN A 141 3.21 3.55 3.96
N ALA A 142 4.33 4.15 3.54
CA ALA A 142 4.35 4.99 2.34
C ALA A 142 3.96 4.18 1.08
N LEU A 143 4.45 2.94 0.96
CA LEU A 143 4.07 2.03 -0.13
C LEU A 143 2.61 1.59 -0.01
N ASP A 144 2.13 1.26 1.20
CA ASP A 144 0.73 0.88 1.40
C ASP A 144 -0.22 2.03 1.07
N LYS A 145 0.09 3.27 1.49
CA LYS A 145 -0.70 4.44 1.10
C LYS A 145 -0.81 4.55 -0.42
N LEU A 146 0.30 4.38 -1.11
CA LEU A 146 0.33 4.44 -2.56
C LEU A 146 -0.45 3.28 -3.19
N TYR A 147 -0.35 2.07 -2.62
CA TYR A 147 -1.12 0.92 -3.08
C TYR A 147 -2.63 1.11 -2.83
N GLY A 148 -3.02 1.64 -1.67
CA GLY A 148 -4.41 2.01 -1.38
C GLY A 148 -4.95 3.05 -2.34
N TYR A 149 -4.16 4.07 -2.68
CA TYR A 149 -4.50 5.02 -3.74
C TYR A 149 -4.78 4.32 -5.07
N CYS A 150 -3.93 3.37 -5.48
CA CYS A 150 -4.13 2.62 -6.72
C CYS A 150 -5.42 1.78 -6.70
N ILE A 151 -5.78 1.21 -5.55
CA ILE A 151 -7.02 0.42 -5.40
C ILE A 151 -8.26 1.30 -5.49
N GLN A 152 -8.23 2.48 -4.88
CA GLN A 152 -9.33 3.45 -4.93
C GLN A 152 -9.51 4.08 -6.31
N THR A 153 -8.41 4.31 -7.02
CA THR A 153 -8.43 4.92 -8.35
C THR A 153 -8.52 3.85 -9.42
N VAL A 154 -9.21 4.15 -10.51
CA VAL A 154 -9.36 3.27 -11.68
C VAL A 154 -8.01 2.89 -12.32
N SER A 155 -6.93 3.56 -11.92
CA SER A 155 -5.57 3.28 -12.37
C SER A 155 -5.14 1.84 -12.14
N TYR A 156 -5.59 1.21 -11.04
CA TYR A 156 -5.27 -0.19 -10.75
C TYR A 156 -5.92 -1.18 -11.73
N THR A 157 -7.14 -0.88 -12.19
CA THR A 157 -7.80 -1.70 -13.20
C THR A 157 -7.14 -1.57 -14.57
N HIS A 158 -6.56 -0.43 -14.90
CA HIS A 158 -5.79 -0.24 -16.12
C HIS A 158 -4.44 -0.96 -16.09
N LEU A 159 -3.76 -0.97 -14.96
CA LEU A 159 -2.52 -1.73 -14.80
C LEU A 159 -2.76 -3.24 -14.96
N ARG A 160 -3.91 -3.75 -14.47
CA ARG A 160 -4.31 -5.15 -14.66
C ARG A 160 -4.88 -5.46 -16.04
N ALA A 161 -5.54 -4.52 -16.70
CA ALA A 161 -6.12 -4.73 -18.03
C ALA A 161 -5.05 -4.95 -19.10
N HIS A 162 -3.84 -4.45 -18.91
CA HIS A 162 -2.70 -4.77 -19.77
C HIS A 162 -2.21 -6.21 -19.62
N GLU A 163 -2.36 -6.80 -18.43
CA GLU A 163 -1.96 -8.19 -18.19
C GLU A 163 -2.96 -9.21 -18.75
N THR A 164 -4.24 -8.84 -18.91
CA THR A 164 -5.30 -9.75 -19.39
C THR A 164 -5.54 -9.71 -20.90
N ARG A 165 -4.90 -8.80 -21.63
CA ARG A 165 -5.06 -8.70 -23.10
C ARG A 165 -4.13 -9.60 -23.90
N GLU A 166 -3.13 -10.19 -23.29
CA GLU A 166 -2.17 -11.10 -23.95
C GLU A 166 -2.58 -12.59 -23.82
N ASP A 167 -3.66 -12.90 -23.10
CA ASP A 167 -4.18 -14.26 -22.95
C ASP A 167 -5.38 -14.58 -23.86
N LEU A 168 -5.55 -13.85 -24.96
CA LEU A 168 -6.47 -14.13 -26.06
C LEU A 168 -5.67 -14.13 -27.39
#